data_3952b5742787b86b059a904306502838
#
_entry.id   3952b5742787b86b059a904306502838
#
_cell.length_a   1.000
_cell.length_b   1.000
_cell.length_c   1.000
_cell.angle_alpha   90.00
_cell.angle_beta   90.00
_cell.angle_gamma   90.00
#
_symmetry.space_group_name_H-M   'P 1'
#
loop_
_entity.id
_entity.type
_entity.pdbx_description
1 polymer ?
#
loop_
_entity_poly.entity_id
_entity_poly.type
_entity_poly.pdbx_seq_one_letter_code
_entity_poly.pdbx_strand_id
1 'polypeptide(L)'
;ALKRMKRIREESDLFADRHEALRLDYAFTEFFIVSSIYYYYLQQRQEAITSLNRIPEDEALTDTNQLLYYHYIKGSASLVEATKPEDRKMREFDQLYITWRTAVQTNHPYFEGNGLQGLANLMVSPNNFELFRTRRGYALDQFGFPVDSLLPLRMAQRALEKFREYNDLYQIAGAYVSIGKYMNEHGRYTEALDTLAKALDCVNQHHMLYYHHAADTLDKLHVFVEGDTTYTGVPWIMQEDVRTVPEWISRIREQLSVSYAGLGMKYASDYNRNIYLDILNYTRQDKELESRYLSLEADSRQMTLVLSLVIVGLVLVVILWWFFNKRSKIRNQVDVERLQRILTLCRDITSSIPMNVPLIQQGIDQLFGKGRLQLEIPEEGKAALVPLHRLNRDEKALVHVLEPYIVWAADNEQMVEALSDERMQLEKQRYVYEQHIAGNKRQNLIKKACLAIVNGINPYIDRILNEVHKLTERGYIDNAKIKKEKYQYIDELVTTINEYNDILALWIKMKQGTLSLNIETFSLNELFELLGKGRRAFEMKNQKLEIEPVSYT
;
A
#
# COMPACT_ATOMS: atom_id res chain seq x y z
N ALA A 1 9.84 10.76 0.56
CA ALA A 1 9.28 11.28 1.82
C ALA A 1 10.24 11.04 2.99
N LEU A 2 10.55 9.79 3.37
CA LEU A 2 11.36 9.45 4.56
C LEU A 2 12.74 10.15 4.63
N LYS A 3 13.48 10.22 3.50
CA LYS A 3 14.79 10.93 3.44
C LYS A 3 14.64 12.43 3.73
N ARG A 4 13.57 13.05 3.21
CA ARG A 4 13.28 14.46 3.46
C ARG A 4 12.90 14.72 4.92
N MET A 5 12.08 13.83 5.49
CA MET A 5 11.70 13.92 6.91
C MET A 5 12.90 13.77 7.83
N LYS A 6 13.80 12.79 7.59
CA LYS A 6 15.04 12.63 8.37
C LYS A 6 15.93 13.86 8.31
N ARG A 7 16.10 14.44 7.11
CA ARG A 7 16.87 15.68 6.95
C ARG A 7 16.27 16.85 7.72
N ILE A 8 14.94 17.04 7.65
CA ILE A 8 14.25 18.09 8.40
C ILE A 8 14.41 17.85 9.92
N ARG A 9 14.37 16.59 10.40
CA ARG A 9 14.62 16.26 11.81
C ARG A 9 16.03 16.63 12.24
N GLU A 10 17.04 16.25 11.45
CA GLU A 10 18.43 16.60 11.70
C GLU A 10 18.65 18.14 11.71
N GLU A 11 17.97 18.87 10.82
CA GLU A 11 18.00 20.33 10.78
C GLU A 11 17.25 20.95 11.97
N SER A 12 16.11 20.39 12.42
CA SER A 12 15.34 20.90 13.58
C SER A 12 16.00 20.62 14.93
N ASP A 13 16.71 19.50 15.06
CA ASP A 13 17.52 19.20 16.25
C ASP A 13 18.65 20.24 16.45
N LEU A 14 19.15 20.83 15.36
CA LEU A 14 20.14 21.92 15.40
C LEU A 14 19.56 23.27 15.87
N PHE A 15 18.27 23.52 15.66
CA PHE A 15 17.61 24.79 15.93
C PHE A 15 16.71 24.79 17.18
N ALA A 16 16.64 23.67 17.93
CA ALA A 16 15.94 23.51 19.21
C ALA A 16 14.45 23.95 19.23
N ASP A 17 13.74 23.85 18.09
CA ASP A 17 12.31 24.11 18.03
C ASP A 17 11.52 22.87 18.44
N ARG A 18 11.11 22.82 19.72
CA ARG A 18 10.34 21.71 20.31
C ARG A 18 9.00 21.45 19.59
N HIS A 19 8.37 22.48 19.02
CA HIS A 19 7.09 22.33 18.32
C HIS A 19 7.26 21.66 16.95
N GLU A 20 8.30 21.98 16.21
CA GLU A 20 8.61 21.30 14.94
C GLU A 20 9.04 19.86 15.16
N ALA A 21 9.84 19.58 16.18
CA ALA A 21 10.24 18.22 16.55
C ALA A 21 9.03 17.33 16.86
N LEU A 22 8.07 17.80 17.66
CA LEU A 22 6.83 17.06 17.96
C LEU A 22 5.97 16.80 16.73
N ARG A 23 5.86 17.76 15.81
CA ARG A 23 5.14 17.57 14.53
C ARG A 23 5.83 16.55 13.64
N LEU A 24 7.15 16.52 13.63
CA LEU A 24 7.93 15.55 12.88
C LEU A 24 7.80 14.15 13.47
N ASP A 25 7.84 14.00 14.79
CA ASP A 25 7.65 12.72 15.46
C ASP A 25 6.23 12.15 15.18
N TYR A 26 5.21 13.01 15.22
CA TYR A 26 3.86 12.65 14.80
C TYR A 26 3.82 12.18 13.34
N ALA A 27 4.46 12.91 12.43
CA ALA A 27 4.48 12.57 11.01
C ALA A 27 5.29 11.30 10.73
N PHE A 28 6.37 11.03 11.46
CA PHE A 28 7.13 9.79 11.38
C PHE A 28 6.30 8.59 11.85
N THR A 29 5.64 8.72 12.98
CA THR A 29 4.76 7.70 13.53
C THR A 29 3.65 7.37 12.53
N GLU A 30 2.96 8.37 12.00
CA GLU A 30 1.93 8.21 10.98
C GLU A 30 2.46 7.53 9.71
N PHE A 31 3.65 7.93 9.25
CA PHE A 31 4.30 7.32 8.08
C PHE A 31 4.54 5.82 8.29
N PHE A 32 5.03 5.41 9.46
CA PHE A 32 5.30 4.00 9.73
C PHE A 32 4.02 3.18 9.95
N ILE A 33 2.98 3.76 10.57
CA ILE A 33 1.67 3.12 10.69
C ILE A 33 1.08 2.89 9.28
N VAL A 34 1.03 3.92 8.44
CA VAL A 34 0.51 3.81 7.07
C VAL A 34 1.34 2.85 6.21
N SER A 35 2.67 2.87 6.36
CA SER A 35 3.55 1.93 5.67
C SER A 35 3.28 0.49 6.09
N SER A 36 3.04 0.25 7.38
CA SER A 36 2.69 -1.07 7.89
C SER A 36 1.37 -1.59 7.30
N ILE A 37 0.35 -0.73 7.23
CA ILE A 37 -0.94 -1.08 6.61
C ILE A 37 -0.75 -1.40 5.13
N TYR A 38 0.06 -0.62 4.42
CA TYR A 38 0.36 -0.85 3.02
C TYR A 38 1.05 -2.20 2.81
N TYR A 39 2.08 -2.53 3.60
CA TYR A 39 2.75 -3.82 3.51
C TYR A 39 1.83 -4.99 3.93
N TYR A 40 0.99 -4.79 4.95
CA TYR A 40 -0.03 -5.79 5.31
C TYR A 40 -0.99 -6.04 4.16
N TYR A 41 -1.46 -4.99 3.51
CA TYR A 41 -2.32 -5.10 2.33
C TYR A 41 -1.66 -5.88 1.20
N LEU A 42 -0.34 -5.73 1.00
CA LEU A 42 0.46 -6.48 0.03
C LEU A 42 0.83 -7.90 0.48
N GLN A 43 0.34 -8.35 1.63
CA GLN A 43 0.68 -9.63 2.26
C GLN A 43 2.18 -9.77 2.64
N GLN A 44 2.91 -8.68 2.69
CA GLN A 44 4.30 -8.59 3.14
C GLN A 44 4.33 -8.38 4.67
N ARG A 45 3.98 -9.45 5.41
CA ARG A 45 3.77 -9.38 6.86
C ARG A 45 5.04 -8.96 7.62
N GLN A 46 6.22 -9.41 7.18
CA GLN A 46 7.47 -9.10 7.86
C GLN A 46 7.84 -7.63 7.74
N GLU A 47 7.65 -7.04 6.57
CA GLU A 47 7.86 -5.63 6.29
C GLU A 47 6.87 -4.76 7.07
N ALA A 48 5.62 -5.22 7.20
CA ALA A 48 4.61 -4.55 8.01
C ALA A 48 5.03 -4.50 9.49
N ILE A 49 5.46 -5.62 10.07
CA ILE A 49 5.98 -5.71 11.45
C ILE A 49 7.22 -4.83 11.61
N THR A 50 8.16 -4.91 10.66
CA THR A 50 9.39 -4.09 10.69
C THR A 50 9.07 -2.60 10.68
N SER A 51 8.04 -2.19 9.94
CA SER A 51 7.59 -0.79 9.91
C SER A 51 7.05 -0.34 11.26
N LEU A 52 6.22 -1.15 11.93
CA LEU A 52 5.71 -0.84 13.27
C LEU A 52 6.81 -0.82 14.33
N ASN A 53 7.77 -1.74 14.26
CA ASN A 53 8.88 -1.80 15.21
C ASN A 53 9.87 -0.62 15.11
N ARG A 54 9.75 0.22 14.07
CA ARG A 54 10.50 1.49 13.97
C ARG A 54 9.89 2.62 14.78
N ILE A 55 8.69 2.43 15.32
CA ILE A 55 8.03 3.39 16.20
C ILE A 55 8.49 3.09 17.63
N PRO A 56 9.20 3.98 18.30
CA PRO A 56 9.53 3.82 19.72
C PRO A 56 8.24 3.99 20.53
N GLU A 57 7.77 2.88 21.11
CA GLU A 57 6.43 2.79 21.72
C GLU A 57 6.24 3.76 22.89
N ASP A 58 7.30 4.04 23.64
CA ASP A 58 7.24 4.88 24.85
C ASP A 58 7.37 6.40 24.57
N GLU A 59 7.99 6.81 23.48
CA GLU A 59 8.33 8.20 23.22
C GLU A 59 7.52 8.86 22.10
N ALA A 60 7.11 8.08 21.08
CA ALA A 60 6.50 8.62 19.87
C ALA A 60 4.97 8.57 19.87
N LEU A 61 4.34 7.74 20.71
CA LEU A 61 2.89 7.55 20.75
C LEU A 61 2.23 8.49 21.79
N THR A 62 2.45 9.79 21.65
CA THR A 62 1.85 10.82 22.53
C THR A 62 0.42 11.18 22.10
N ASP A 63 0.07 11.00 20.84
CA ASP A 63 -1.28 11.18 20.32
C ASP A 63 -2.14 9.96 20.56
N THR A 64 -3.28 10.15 21.22
CA THR A 64 -4.18 9.06 21.60
C THR A 64 -4.74 8.30 20.38
N ASN A 65 -5.03 8.99 19.27
CA ASN A 65 -5.55 8.33 18.08
C ASN A 65 -4.47 7.45 17.43
N GLN A 66 -3.24 7.94 17.34
CA GLN A 66 -2.11 7.14 16.83
C GLN A 66 -1.84 5.93 17.73
N LEU A 67 -1.87 6.11 19.06
CA LEU A 67 -1.69 5.04 20.03
C LEU A 67 -2.76 3.94 19.84
N LEU A 68 -4.03 4.34 19.80
CA LEU A 68 -5.15 3.42 19.61
C LEU A 68 -5.05 2.69 18.26
N TYR A 69 -4.72 3.41 17.21
CA TYR A 69 -4.59 2.84 15.88
C TYR A 69 -3.41 1.87 15.75
N TYR A 70 -2.28 2.21 16.34
CA TYR A 70 -1.10 1.37 16.41
C TYR A 70 -1.38 0.01 17.07
N HIS A 71 -1.97 0.01 18.27
CA HIS A 71 -2.31 -1.22 18.97
C HIS A 71 -3.42 -2.00 18.24
N TYR A 72 -4.41 -1.30 17.70
CA TYR A 72 -5.47 -1.93 16.92
C TYR A 72 -4.93 -2.69 15.72
N ILE A 73 -4.04 -2.09 14.93
CA ILE A 73 -3.46 -2.74 13.75
C ILE A 73 -2.58 -3.92 14.17
N LYS A 74 -1.75 -3.76 15.18
CA LYS A 74 -0.92 -4.86 15.69
C LYS A 74 -1.77 -6.08 16.06
N GLY A 75 -2.90 -5.87 16.69
CA GLY A 75 -3.81 -6.94 17.09
C GLY A 75 -4.67 -7.47 15.95
N SER A 76 -5.38 -6.60 15.23
CA SER A 76 -6.38 -6.99 14.23
C SER A 76 -5.75 -7.58 12.96
N ALA A 77 -4.59 -7.09 12.55
CA ALA A 77 -3.84 -7.56 11.38
C ALA A 77 -2.80 -8.65 11.73
N SER A 78 -2.76 -9.13 12.97
CA SER A 78 -1.78 -10.14 13.43
C SER A 78 -0.31 -9.70 13.23
N LEU A 79 -0.02 -8.40 13.38
CA LEU A 79 1.32 -7.83 13.17
C LEU A 79 2.15 -7.86 14.46
N VAL A 80 2.15 -9.01 15.11
CA VAL A 80 2.93 -9.29 16.33
C VAL A 80 3.97 -10.37 16.05
N GLU A 81 5.15 -10.20 16.63
CA GLU A 81 6.20 -11.21 16.54
C GLU A 81 5.90 -12.35 17.51
N ALA A 82 5.82 -13.57 17.01
CA ALA A 82 5.70 -14.76 17.82
C ALA A 82 6.13 -15.99 17.02
N THR A 83 6.84 -16.90 17.67
CA THR A 83 7.29 -18.17 17.07
C THR A 83 6.20 -19.23 17.09
N LYS A 84 5.37 -19.25 18.14
CA LYS A 84 4.27 -20.20 18.29
C LYS A 84 2.91 -19.55 17.96
N PRO A 85 1.99 -20.29 17.32
CA PRO A 85 0.65 -19.75 17.00
C PRO A 85 -0.14 -19.31 18.24
N GLU A 86 -0.02 -20.04 19.35
CA GLU A 86 -0.69 -19.69 20.61
C GLU A 86 -0.16 -18.38 21.20
N ASP A 87 1.15 -18.19 21.22
CA ASP A 87 1.78 -16.96 21.73
C ASP A 87 1.39 -15.77 20.85
N ARG A 88 1.26 -16.00 19.53
CA ARG A 88 0.75 -15.00 18.61
C ARG A 88 -0.65 -14.55 19.00
N LYS A 89 -1.57 -15.49 19.18
CA LYS A 89 -2.94 -15.18 19.62
C LYS A 89 -2.97 -14.42 20.95
N MET A 90 -2.10 -14.78 21.90
CA MET A 90 -2.00 -14.05 23.16
C MET A 90 -1.55 -12.61 22.96
N ARG A 91 -0.54 -12.38 22.14
CA ARG A 91 -0.08 -11.02 21.82
C ARG A 91 -1.11 -10.21 21.04
N GLU A 92 -1.81 -10.82 20.09
CA GLU A 92 -2.94 -10.21 19.38
C GLU A 92 -4.02 -9.75 20.36
N PHE A 93 -4.39 -10.64 21.29
CA PHE A 93 -5.35 -10.31 22.35
C PHE A 93 -4.86 -9.13 23.18
N ASP A 94 -3.61 -9.17 23.66
CA ASP A 94 -3.04 -8.12 24.49
C ASP A 94 -3.10 -6.75 23.77
N GLN A 95 -2.78 -6.70 22.49
CA GLN A 95 -2.85 -5.46 21.69
C GLN A 95 -4.29 -4.94 21.54
N LEU A 96 -5.24 -5.80 21.24
CA LEU A 96 -6.65 -5.43 21.14
C LEU A 96 -7.26 -5.05 22.51
N TYR A 97 -6.81 -5.70 23.57
CA TYR A 97 -7.22 -5.36 24.93
C TYR A 97 -6.70 -3.97 25.33
N ILE A 98 -5.44 -3.64 25.00
CA ILE A 98 -4.89 -2.29 25.20
C ILE A 98 -5.71 -1.28 24.42
N THR A 99 -6.03 -1.56 23.15
CA THR A 99 -6.87 -0.69 22.31
C THR A 99 -8.22 -0.42 22.99
N TRP A 100 -8.94 -1.47 23.36
CA TRP A 100 -10.25 -1.35 24.01
C TRP A 100 -10.16 -0.57 25.33
N ARG A 101 -9.23 -0.95 26.22
CA ARG A 101 -9.06 -0.34 27.52
C ARG A 101 -8.72 1.15 27.41
N THR A 102 -7.76 1.51 26.57
CA THR A 102 -7.38 2.88 26.32
C THR A 102 -8.54 3.67 25.70
N ALA A 103 -9.26 3.10 24.74
CA ALA A 103 -10.41 3.73 24.11
C ALA A 103 -11.52 4.05 25.11
N VAL A 104 -11.81 3.13 26.05
CA VAL A 104 -12.79 3.37 27.14
C VAL A 104 -12.29 4.47 28.07
N GLN A 105 -11.02 4.45 28.47
CA GLN A 105 -10.45 5.45 29.38
C GLN A 105 -10.40 6.86 28.77
N THR A 106 -10.19 6.94 27.47
CA THR A 106 -10.04 8.22 26.74
C THR A 106 -11.32 8.64 26.01
N ASN A 107 -12.41 7.89 26.20
CA ASN A 107 -13.71 8.13 25.58
C ASN A 107 -13.64 8.19 24.04
N HIS A 108 -13.04 7.16 23.42
CA HIS A 108 -12.98 6.98 21.98
C HIS A 108 -13.87 5.80 21.51
N PRO A 109 -15.19 6.01 21.38
CA PRO A 109 -16.15 4.92 21.13
C PRO A 109 -15.90 4.15 19.84
N TYR A 110 -15.33 4.80 18.80
CA TYR A 110 -14.95 4.14 17.56
C TYR A 110 -13.90 3.03 17.79
N PHE A 111 -12.84 3.32 18.54
CA PHE A 111 -11.82 2.32 18.88
C PHE A 111 -12.29 1.36 19.97
N GLU A 112 -13.21 1.77 20.84
CA GLU A 112 -13.89 0.85 21.75
C GLU A 112 -14.60 -0.25 20.94
N GLY A 113 -15.40 0.14 19.93
CA GLY A 113 -16.07 -0.78 19.02
C GLY A 113 -15.09 -1.69 18.27
N ASN A 114 -14.04 -1.13 17.68
CA ASN A 114 -13.03 -1.88 16.94
C ASN A 114 -12.26 -2.87 17.82
N GLY A 115 -11.90 -2.49 19.05
CA GLY A 115 -11.24 -3.36 20.02
C GLY A 115 -12.14 -4.54 20.43
N LEU A 116 -13.41 -4.26 20.75
CA LEU A 116 -14.40 -5.29 21.09
C LEU A 116 -14.64 -6.26 19.92
N GLN A 117 -14.79 -5.75 18.70
CA GLN A 117 -14.98 -6.57 17.51
C GLN A 117 -13.76 -7.47 17.22
N GLY A 118 -12.55 -6.91 17.34
CA GLY A 118 -11.31 -7.67 17.16
C GLY A 118 -11.17 -8.79 18.18
N LEU A 119 -11.44 -8.51 19.46
CA LEU A 119 -11.43 -9.50 20.54
C LEU A 119 -12.51 -10.57 20.36
N ALA A 120 -13.73 -10.18 19.97
CA ALA A 120 -14.80 -11.11 19.64
C ALA A 120 -14.38 -12.08 18.54
N ASN A 121 -13.75 -11.57 17.48
CA ASN A 121 -13.28 -12.39 16.36
C ASN A 121 -12.15 -13.37 16.74
N LEU A 122 -11.27 -12.98 17.66
CA LEU A 122 -10.24 -13.89 18.18
C LEU A 122 -10.84 -15.04 18.99
N MET A 123 -11.92 -14.78 19.73
CA MET A 123 -12.54 -15.73 20.63
C MET A 123 -13.75 -16.47 20.02
N VAL A 124 -14.01 -16.30 18.72
CA VAL A 124 -15.21 -16.83 18.07
C VAL A 124 -15.31 -18.36 18.15
N SER A 125 -14.20 -19.08 18.02
CA SER A 125 -14.20 -20.54 18.14
C SER A 125 -14.13 -20.99 19.60
N PRO A 126 -14.86 -22.06 19.99
CA PRO A 126 -14.86 -22.56 21.36
C PRO A 126 -13.45 -22.86 21.91
N ASN A 127 -12.57 -23.42 21.08
CA ASN A 127 -11.19 -23.73 21.48
C ASN A 127 -10.38 -22.48 21.78
N ASN A 128 -10.55 -21.41 20.97
CA ASN A 128 -9.89 -20.14 21.23
C ASN A 128 -10.46 -19.48 22.49
N PHE A 129 -11.77 -19.49 22.66
CA PHE A 129 -12.41 -18.95 23.86
C PHE A 129 -11.84 -19.59 25.14
N GLU A 130 -11.77 -20.92 25.20
CA GLU A 130 -11.19 -21.64 26.34
C GLU A 130 -9.70 -21.31 26.56
N LEU A 131 -8.94 -21.16 25.49
CA LEU A 131 -7.55 -20.75 25.57
C LEU A 131 -7.42 -19.37 26.24
N PHE A 132 -8.22 -18.39 25.82
CA PHE A 132 -8.20 -17.05 26.42
C PHE A 132 -8.78 -17.02 27.81
N ARG A 133 -9.85 -17.77 28.07
CA ARG A 133 -10.44 -17.92 29.42
C ARG A 133 -9.39 -18.41 30.42
N THR A 134 -8.58 -19.39 30.01
CA THR A 134 -7.55 -19.95 30.88
C THR A 134 -6.37 -18.99 31.08
N ARG A 135 -5.93 -18.31 30.04
CA ARG A 135 -4.69 -17.50 30.07
C ARG A 135 -4.90 -16.01 30.32
N ARG A 136 -6.12 -15.49 30.12
CA ARG A 136 -6.47 -14.06 30.21
C ARG A 136 -7.78 -13.82 30.99
N GLY A 137 -8.17 -14.74 31.84
CA GLY A 137 -9.44 -14.68 32.60
C GLY A 137 -9.63 -13.33 33.30
N TYR A 138 -8.61 -12.82 33.99
CA TYR A 138 -8.67 -11.52 34.65
C TYR A 138 -8.98 -10.36 33.69
N ALA A 139 -8.44 -10.39 32.46
CA ALA A 139 -8.76 -9.37 31.47
C ALA A 139 -10.17 -9.51 30.94
N LEU A 140 -10.67 -10.76 30.82
CA LEU A 140 -12.04 -11.02 30.37
C LEU A 140 -13.10 -10.50 31.37
N ASP A 141 -12.82 -10.56 32.66
CA ASP A 141 -13.73 -10.04 33.71
C ASP A 141 -13.92 -8.52 33.64
N GLN A 142 -12.97 -7.80 33.02
CA GLN A 142 -13.01 -6.34 32.92
C GLN A 142 -14.00 -5.80 31.88
N PHE A 143 -14.47 -6.65 30.95
CA PHE A 143 -15.45 -6.20 29.94
C PHE A 143 -16.87 -5.96 30.49
N GLY A 144 -17.13 -6.33 31.74
CA GLY A 144 -18.44 -6.14 32.37
C GLY A 144 -19.53 -7.10 31.89
N PHE A 145 -19.12 -8.18 31.20
CA PHE A 145 -20.00 -9.26 30.76
C PHE A 145 -19.67 -10.57 31.51
N PRO A 146 -20.64 -11.47 31.67
CA PRO A 146 -20.36 -12.82 32.14
C PRO A 146 -19.34 -13.53 31.23
N VAL A 147 -18.35 -14.17 31.83
CA VAL A 147 -17.29 -14.90 31.08
C VAL A 147 -17.77 -16.32 30.80
N ASP A 148 -18.72 -16.41 29.87
CA ASP A 148 -19.28 -17.66 29.35
C ASP A 148 -19.11 -17.75 27.83
N SER A 149 -19.58 -18.84 27.23
CA SER A 149 -19.47 -19.05 25.78
C SER A 149 -20.11 -17.96 24.93
N LEU A 150 -21.04 -17.15 25.49
CA LEU A 150 -21.69 -16.04 24.81
C LEU A 150 -20.88 -14.73 24.87
N LEU A 151 -19.78 -14.69 25.62
CA LEU A 151 -18.97 -13.48 25.74
C LEU A 151 -18.56 -12.89 24.38
N PRO A 152 -18.02 -13.66 23.40
CA PRO A 152 -17.68 -13.11 22.10
C PRO A 152 -18.86 -12.49 21.36
N LEU A 153 -20.04 -13.11 21.48
CA LEU A 153 -21.27 -12.57 20.89
C LEU A 153 -21.66 -11.24 21.52
N ARG A 154 -21.65 -11.14 22.85
CA ARG A 154 -21.97 -9.90 23.57
C ARG A 154 -21.01 -8.77 23.23
N MET A 155 -19.71 -9.10 23.09
CA MET A 155 -18.69 -8.13 22.66
C MET A 155 -18.96 -7.62 21.23
N ALA A 156 -19.29 -8.52 20.30
CA ALA A 156 -19.63 -8.14 18.92
C ALA A 156 -20.94 -7.31 18.86
N GLN A 157 -21.93 -7.63 19.70
CA GLN A 157 -23.16 -6.85 19.82
C GLN A 157 -22.89 -5.45 20.40
N ARG A 158 -22.04 -5.35 21.42
CA ARG A 158 -21.64 -4.06 21.97
C ARG A 158 -20.86 -3.23 20.97
N ALA A 159 -19.97 -3.85 20.17
CA ALA A 159 -19.30 -3.18 19.06
C ALA A 159 -20.30 -2.63 18.03
N LEU A 160 -21.33 -3.42 17.68
CA LEU A 160 -22.42 -3.00 16.79
C LEU A 160 -23.16 -1.76 17.33
N GLU A 161 -23.46 -1.72 18.64
CA GLU A 161 -24.09 -0.55 19.29
C GLU A 161 -23.19 0.69 19.13
N LYS A 162 -21.90 0.56 19.40
CA LYS A 162 -20.94 1.64 19.25
C LYS A 162 -20.85 2.18 17.82
N PHE A 163 -20.83 1.32 16.82
CA PHE A 163 -20.80 1.73 15.41
C PHE A 163 -22.12 2.36 14.95
N ARG A 164 -23.25 1.96 15.53
CA ARG A 164 -24.56 2.61 15.28
C ARG A 164 -24.62 4.03 15.82
N GLU A 165 -23.96 4.33 16.94
CA GLU A 165 -23.85 5.69 17.46
C GLU A 165 -23.24 6.65 16.43
N TYR A 166 -22.34 6.14 15.57
CA TYR A 166 -21.68 6.90 14.47
C TYR A 166 -22.41 6.80 13.14
N ASN A 167 -23.40 5.93 13.01
CA ASN A 167 -24.05 5.59 11.73
C ASN A 167 -23.02 5.18 10.65
N ASP A 168 -21.93 4.52 11.04
CA ASP A 168 -20.92 4.01 10.14
C ASP A 168 -21.34 2.67 9.57
N LEU A 169 -22.06 2.70 8.44
CA LEU A 169 -22.57 1.52 7.75
C LEU A 169 -21.51 0.48 7.45
N TYR A 170 -20.27 0.93 7.25
CA TYR A 170 -19.14 0.08 6.97
C TYR A 170 -18.74 -0.79 8.19
N GLN A 171 -18.61 -0.15 9.34
CA GLN A 171 -18.29 -0.85 10.59
C GLN A 171 -19.50 -1.65 11.12
N ILE A 172 -20.72 -1.14 10.90
CA ILE A 172 -21.95 -1.86 11.21
C ILE A 172 -22.00 -3.18 10.42
N ALA A 173 -21.69 -3.16 9.10
CA ALA A 173 -21.61 -4.38 8.30
C ALA A 173 -20.57 -5.35 8.88
N GLY A 174 -19.39 -4.86 9.25
CA GLY A 174 -18.34 -5.66 9.89
C GLY A 174 -18.75 -6.29 11.21
N ALA A 175 -19.48 -5.56 12.06
CA ALA A 175 -19.99 -6.09 13.31
C ALA A 175 -21.03 -7.20 13.07
N TYR A 176 -21.93 -7.03 12.09
CA TYR A 176 -22.86 -8.09 11.69
C TYR A 176 -22.13 -9.33 11.15
N VAL A 177 -21.04 -9.16 10.39
CA VAL A 177 -20.20 -10.30 9.96
C VAL A 177 -19.62 -11.03 11.16
N SER A 178 -19.13 -10.32 12.17
CA SER A 178 -18.57 -10.93 13.38
C SER A 178 -19.62 -11.72 14.16
N ILE A 179 -20.84 -11.17 14.27
CA ILE A 179 -21.99 -11.85 14.91
C ILE A 179 -22.40 -13.09 14.08
N GLY A 180 -22.53 -12.96 12.77
CA GLY A 180 -22.85 -14.06 11.87
C GLY A 180 -21.83 -15.19 11.93
N LYS A 181 -20.54 -14.85 11.97
CA LYS A 181 -19.45 -15.81 12.14
C LYS A 181 -19.55 -16.57 13.47
N TYR A 182 -19.84 -15.86 14.57
CA TYR A 182 -20.08 -16.51 15.86
C TYR A 182 -21.24 -17.51 15.77
N MET A 183 -22.35 -17.11 15.15
CA MET A 183 -23.52 -17.98 14.98
C MET A 183 -23.19 -19.22 14.13
N ASN A 184 -22.43 -19.07 13.06
CA ASN A 184 -21.97 -20.16 12.21
C ASN A 184 -21.10 -21.17 12.99
N GLU A 185 -20.14 -20.69 13.76
CA GLU A 185 -19.25 -21.52 14.59
C GLU A 185 -20.02 -22.30 15.69
N HIS A 186 -21.20 -21.80 16.06
CA HIS A 186 -22.06 -22.45 17.06
C HIS A 186 -23.28 -23.19 16.46
N GLY A 187 -23.27 -23.42 15.13
CA GLY A 187 -24.32 -24.17 14.43
C GLY A 187 -25.67 -23.46 14.30
N ARG A 188 -25.73 -22.14 14.59
CA ARG A 188 -26.94 -21.31 14.50
C ARG A 188 -27.10 -20.70 13.11
N TYR A 189 -27.13 -21.54 12.09
CA TYR A 189 -26.99 -21.12 10.68
C TYR A 189 -28.15 -20.23 10.20
N THR A 190 -29.38 -20.48 10.63
CA THR A 190 -30.55 -19.64 10.24
C THR A 190 -30.39 -18.21 10.75
N GLU A 191 -30.01 -18.05 12.02
CA GLU A 191 -29.80 -16.74 12.62
C GLU A 191 -28.56 -16.04 12.02
N ALA A 192 -27.56 -16.83 11.61
CA ALA A 192 -26.40 -16.32 10.88
C ALA A 192 -26.85 -15.72 9.54
N LEU A 193 -27.71 -16.40 8.77
CA LEU A 193 -28.25 -15.89 7.50
C LEU A 193 -28.97 -14.55 7.67
N ASP A 194 -29.85 -14.44 8.66
CA ASP A 194 -30.57 -13.19 8.94
C ASP A 194 -29.63 -12.05 9.31
N THR A 195 -28.57 -12.37 10.06
CA THR A 195 -27.57 -11.40 10.47
C THR A 195 -26.70 -10.95 9.30
N LEU A 196 -26.28 -11.90 8.46
CA LEU A 196 -25.45 -11.63 7.29
C LEU A 196 -26.23 -10.92 6.17
N ALA A 197 -27.54 -11.16 6.07
CA ALA A 197 -28.42 -10.38 5.20
C ALA A 197 -28.44 -8.90 5.61
N LYS A 198 -28.46 -8.59 6.92
CA LYS A 198 -28.35 -7.22 7.42
C LYS A 198 -26.97 -6.61 7.11
N ALA A 199 -25.91 -7.40 7.19
CA ALA A 199 -24.59 -6.95 6.78
C ALA A 199 -24.56 -6.55 5.29
N LEU A 200 -25.15 -7.36 4.42
CA LEU A 200 -25.25 -7.09 2.99
C LEU A 200 -26.14 -5.86 2.71
N ASP A 201 -27.21 -5.70 3.47
CA ASP A 201 -28.08 -4.51 3.42
C ASP A 201 -27.30 -3.23 3.77
N CYS A 202 -26.45 -3.26 4.78
CA CYS A 202 -25.58 -2.13 5.11
C CYS A 202 -24.63 -1.78 3.94
N VAL A 203 -24.07 -2.78 3.26
CA VAL A 203 -23.25 -2.57 2.05
C VAL A 203 -24.09 -1.93 0.93
N ASN A 204 -25.30 -2.43 0.69
CA ASN A 204 -26.20 -1.86 -0.30
C ASN A 204 -26.59 -0.41 0.04
N GLN A 205 -26.91 -0.12 1.30
CA GLN A 205 -27.23 1.23 1.77
C GLN A 205 -26.02 2.17 1.64
N HIS A 206 -24.84 1.71 2.02
CA HIS A 206 -23.62 2.48 1.85
C HIS A 206 -23.39 2.84 0.38
N HIS A 207 -23.57 1.88 -0.53
CA HIS A 207 -23.48 2.12 -1.95
C HIS A 207 -24.50 3.19 -2.41
N MET A 208 -25.74 3.07 -2.02
CA MET A 208 -26.79 4.03 -2.38
C MET A 208 -26.52 5.45 -1.86
N LEU A 209 -25.92 5.59 -0.69
CA LEU A 209 -25.61 6.89 -0.09
C LEU A 209 -24.41 7.59 -0.74
N TYR A 210 -23.43 6.82 -1.17
CA TYR A 210 -22.14 7.36 -1.64
C TYR A 210 -21.93 7.25 -3.15
N TYR A 211 -22.82 6.52 -3.86
CA TYR A 211 -22.79 6.39 -5.31
C TYR A 211 -23.84 7.31 -5.94
N HIS A 212 -23.39 8.41 -6.48
CA HIS A 212 -24.29 9.48 -6.96
C HIS A 212 -24.55 9.48 -8.47
N HIS A 213 -24.06 8.52 -9.25
CA HIS A 213 -24.33 8.42 -10.67
C HIS A 213 -25.65 7.68 -10.92
N ALA A 214 -26.74 8.44 -11.02
CA ALA A 214 -28.11 7.92 -11.23
C ALA A 214 -28.32 7.14 -12.56
N ALA A 215 -27.36 7.22 -13.50
CA ALA A 215 -27.40 6.52 -14.78
C ALA A 215 -26.91 5.06 -14.70
N ASP A 216 -26.09 4.74 -13.69
CA ASP A 216 -25.40 3.46 -13.56
C ASP A 216 -25.66 2.83 -12.18
N THR A 217 -26.90 2.83 -11.71
CA THR A 217 -27.27 2.13 -10.47
C THR A 217 -27.00 0.64 -10.63
N LEU A 218 -26.02 0.14 -9.89
CA LEU A 218 -25.81 -1.31 -9.79
C LEU A 218 -26.99 -1.99 -9.12
N ASP A 219 -27.33 -3.17 -9.61
CA ASP A 219 -28.31 -4.02 -8.96
C ASP A 219 -27.88 -4.30 -7.51
N LYS A 220 -28.86 -4.35 -6.60
CA LYS A 220 -28.59 -4.67 -5.20
C LYS A 220 -27.94 -6.04 -5.07
N LEU A 221 -26.99 -6.15 -4.17
CA LEU A 221 -26.43 -7.44 -3.78
C LEU A 221 -27.47 -8.22 -2.96
N HIS A 222 -27.77 -9.43 -3.41
CA HIS A 222 -28.68 -10.37 -2.75
C HIS A 222 -27.92 -11.51 -2.09
N VAL A 223 -28.45 -12.07 -1.01
CA VAL A 223 -27.83 -13.21 -0.32
C VAL A 223 -27.72 -14.46 -1.21
N PHE A 224 -28.72 -14.67 -2.08
CA PHE A 224 -28.76 -15.72 -3.10
C PHE A 224 -29.76 -15.33 -4.19
N VAL A 225 -29.43 -15.62 -5.44
CA VAL A 225 -30.33 -15.47 -6.59
C VAL A 225 -30.30 -16.78 -7.37
N GLU A 226 -31.47 -17.43 -7.48
CA GLU A 226 -31.59 -18.68 -8.21
C GLU A 226 -31.39 -18.45 -9.70
N GLY A 227 -30.49 -19.23 -10.31
CA GLY A 227 -30.16 -19.14 -11.74
C GLY A 227 -29.19 -18.00 -12.11
N ASP A 228 -28.72 -17.19 -11.17
CA ASP A 228 -27.68 -16.20 -11.43
C ASP A 228 -26.32 -16.88 -11.60
N THR A 229 -25.81 -16.88 -12.82
CA THR A 229 -24.46 -17.36 -13.18
C THR A 229 -23.45 -16.23 -13.37
N THR A 230 -23.89 -14.97 -13.30
CA THR A 230 -23.05 -13.80 -13.56
C THR A 230 -22.37 -13.28 -12.29
N TYR A 231 -22.82 -13.75 -11.13
CA TYR A 231 -22.28 -13.38 -9.83
C TYR A 231 -22.18 -11.84 -9.65
N THR A 232 -23.33 -11.19 -9.54
CA THR A 232 -23.48 -9.72 -9.48
C THR A 232 -22.52 -8.98 -8.52
N GLY A 233 -21.96 -9.67 -7.54
CA GLY A 233 -20.97 -9.09 -6.62
C GLY A 233 -19.63 -8.75 -7.27
N VAL A 234 -19.24 -9.45 -8.36
CA VAL A 234 -17.96 -9.19 -9.05
C VAL A 234 -18.02 -7.92 -9.89
N PRO A 235 -19.06 -7.66 -10.71
CA PRO A 235 -19.23 -6.38 -11.38
C PRO A 235 -19.22 -5.17 -10.42
N TRP A 236 -19.74 -5.31 -9.21
CA TRP A 236 -19.71 -4.27 -8.20
C TRP A 236 -18.29 -3.84 -7.83
N ILE A 237 -17.37 -4.79 -7.76
CA ILE A 237 -15.98 -4.57 -7.35
C ILE A 237 -15.15 -4.05 -8.51
N MET A 238 -15.46 -4.47 -9.73
CA MET A 238 -14.73 -4.08 -10.95
C MET A 238 -15.03 -2.67 -11.42
N GLN A 239 -16.14 -2.06 -10.98
CA GLN A 239 -16.46 -0.69 -11.37
C GLN A 239 -15.54 0.33 -10.70
N GLU A 240 -14.92 1.18 -11.50
CA GLU A 240 -13.93 2.18 -11.03
C GLU A 240 -14.50 3.17 -10.00
N ASP A 241 -15.80 3.44 -10.05
CA ASP A 241 -16.47 4.43 -9.19
C ASP A 241 -17.09 3.83 -7.93
N VAL A 242 -17.06 2.51 -7.75
CA VAL A 242 -17.61 1.85 -6.55
C VAL A 242 -16.67 2.02 -5.36
N ARG A 243 -17.13 2.75 -4.35
CA ARG A 243 -16.40 2.95 -3.09
C ARG A 243 -16.60 1.82 -2.10
N THR A 244 -17.24 0.75 -2.49
CA THR A 244 -17.48 -0.41 -1.65
C THR A 244 -16.18 -1.17 -1.47
N VAL A 245 -15.84 -1.49 -0.21
CA VAL A 245 -14.62 -2.23 0.07
C VAL A 245 -14.84 -3.71 -0.26
N PRO A 246 -14.08 -4.25 -1.22
CA PRO A 246 -14.21 -5.65 -1.65
C PRO A 246 -14.11 -6.65 -0.51
N GLU A 247 -13.33 -6.31 0.52
CA GLU A 247 -13.08 -7.16 1.68
C GLU A 247 -14.35 -7.48 2.48
N TRP A 248 -15.25 -6.51 2.67
CA TRP A 248 -16.49 -6.77 3.40
C TRP A 248 -17.45 -7.66 2.62
N ILE A 249 -17.61 -7.41 1.32
CA ILE A 249 -18.42 -8.29 0.47
C ILE A 249 -17.88 -9.70 0.50
N SER A 250 -16.56 -9.85 0.37
CA SER A 250 -15.85 -11.13 0.44
C SER A 250 -16.14 -11.86 1.74
N ARG A 251 -15.98 -11.21 2.89
CA ARG A 251 -16.23 -11.80 4.21
C ARG A 251 -17.71 -12.16 4.43
N ILE A 252 -18.65 -11.34 3.95
CA ILE A 252 -20.08 -11.65 4.01
C ILE A 252 -20.36 -12.91 3.18
N ARG A 253 -19.83 -12.98 1.93
CA ARG A 253 -20.03 -14.12 1.03
C ARG A 253 -19.44 -15.41 1.59
N GLU A 254 -18.25 -15.34 2.19
CA GLU A 254 -17.65 -16.47 2.90
C GLU A 254 -18.59 -17.00 3.98
N GLN A 255 -19.08 -16.14 4.85
CA GLN A 255 -19.94 -16.54 5.97
C GLN A 255 -21.34 -17.01 5.52
N LEU A 256 -21.91 -16.41 4.47
CA LEU A 256 -23.15 -16.88 3.85
C LEU A 256 -22.98 -18.30 3.27
N SER A 257 -21.85 -18.56 2.61
CA SER A 257 -21.55 -19.91 2.09
C SER A 257 -21.52 -20.94 3.23
N VAL A 258 -20.89 -20.61 4.36
CA VAL A 258 -20.84 -21.50 5.54
C VAL A 258 -22.25 -21.74 6.09
N SER A 259 -23.05 -20.68 6.22
CA SER A 259 -24.43 -20.79 6.74
C SER A 259 -25.28 -21.69 5.86
N TYR A 260 -25.26 -21.49 4.53
CA TYR A 260 -26.01 -22.31 3.59
C TYR A 260 -25.52 -23.76 3.54
N ALA A 261 -24.21 -23.98 3.65
CA ALA A 261 -23.64 -25.32 3.75
C ALA A 261 -24.15 -26.05 5.01
N GLY A 262 -24.16 -25.35 6.16
CA GLY A 262 -24.70 -25.89 7.42
C GLY A 262 -26.17 -26.23 7.38
N LEU A 263 -26.94 -25.55 6.54
CA LEU A 263 -28.37 -25.84 6.28
C LEU A 263 -28.59 -26.89 5.16
N GLY A 264 -27.53 -27.42 4.56
CA GLY A 264 -27.64 -28.38 3.45
C GLY A 264 -28.06 -27.76 2.12
N MET A 265 -28.10 -26.44 2.00
CA MET A 265 -28.49 -25.70 0.79
C MET A 265 -27.30 -25.51 -0.16
N LYS A 266 -26.92 -26.60 -0.84
CA LYS A 266 -25.70 -26.66 -1.64
C LYS A 266 -25.58 -25.55 -2.70
N TYR A 267 -26.63 -25.32 -3.48
CA TYR A 267 -26.61 -24.33 -4.57
C TYR A 267 -26.36 -22.91 -4.05
N ALA A 268 -27.01 -22.53 -2.96
CA ALA A 268 -26.82 -21.22 -2.34
C ALA A 268 -25.43 -21.10 -1.70
N SER A 269 -24.92 -22.19 -1.12
CA SER A 269 -23.54 -22.22 -0.60
C SER A 269 -22.51 -22.06 -1.71
N ASP A 270 -22.64 -22.82 -2.81
CA ASP A 270 -21.74 -22.75 -3.95
C ASP A 270 -21.79 -21.37 -4.64
N TYR A 271 -22.98 -20.77 -4.78
CA TYR A 271 -23.16 -19.41 -5.29
C TYR A 271 -22.31 -18.40 -4.49
N ASN A 272 -22.47 -18.39 -3.18
CA ASN A 272 -21.73 -17.44 -2.31
C ASN A 272 -20.23 -17.75 -2.29
N ARG A 273 -19.84 -19.03 -2.29
CA ARG A 273 -18.45 -19.46 -2.36
C ARG A 273 -17.76 -19.00 -3.64
N ASN A 274 -18.44 -19.12 -4.79
CA ASN A 274 -17.86 -18.73 -6.07
C ASN A 274 -17.64 -17.22 -6.13
N ILE A 275 -18.63 -16.42 -5.71
CA ILE A 275 -18.45 -14.96 -5.60
C ILE A 275 -17.28 -14.61 -4.67
N TYR A 276 -17.18 -15.25 -3.52
CA TYR A 276 -16.07 -15.08 -2.59
C TYR A 276 -14.72 -15.37 -3.25
N LEU A 277 -14.60 -16.48 -3.96
CA LEU A 277 -13.36 -16.87 -4.65
C LEU A 277 -13.00 -15.92 -5.79
N ASP A 278 -13.98 -15.44 -6.54
CA ASP A 278 -13.77 -14.49 -7.64
C ASP A 278 -13.28 -13.14 -7.09
N ILE A 279 -13.87 -12.66 -5.99
CA ILE A 279 -13.40 -11.47 -5.29
C ILE A 279 -11.96 -11.63 -4.79
N LEU A 280 -11.66 -12.77 -4.17
CA LEU A 280 -10.30 -13.07 -3.71
C LEU A 280 -9.29 -13.10 -4.86
N ASN A 281 -9.65 -13.73 -5.97
CA ASN A 281 -8.79 -13.81 -7.13
C ASN A 281 -8.52 -12.41 -7.71
N TYR A 282 -9.57 -11.59 -7.84
CA TYR A 282 -9.44 -10.22 -8.33
C TYR A 282 -8.55 -9.36 -7.42
N THR A 283 -8.82 -9.36 -6.11
CA THR A 283 -8.04 -8.58 -5.15
C THR A 283 -6.61 -9.10 -4.94
N ARG A 284 -6.40 -10.43 -5.14
CA ARG A 284 -5.09 -11.07 -5.02
C ARG A 284 -4.17 -10.76 -6.19
N GLN A 285 -4.71 -10.69 -7.41
CA GLN A 285 -3.93 -10.36 -8.61
C GLN A 285 -3.25 -8.98 -8.47
N ASP A 286 -3.99 -7.96 -8.06
CA ASP A 286 -3.43 -6.62 -7.87
C ASP A 286 -2.37 -6.58 -6.76
N LYS A 287 -2.63 -7.27 -5.65
CA LYS A 287 -1.68 -7.36 -4.52
C LYS A 287 -0.41 -8.11 -4.90
N GLU A 288 -0.54 -9.19 -5.67
CA GLU A 288 0.60 -9.98 -6.13
C GLU A 288 1.46 -9.21 -7.12
N LEU A 289 0.85 -8.47 -8.04
CA LEU A 289 1.54 -7.62 -9.00
C LEU A 289 2.36 -6.52 -8.29
N GLU A 290 1.75 -5.84 -7.33
CA GLU A 290 2.42 -4.78 -6.57
C GLU A 290 3.52 -5.34 -5.65
N SER A 291 3.30 -6.51 -5.04
CA SER A 291 4.30 -7.20 -4.24
C SER A 291 5.51 -7.64 -5.08
N ARG A 292 5.26 -8.19 -6.28
CA ARG A 292 6.34 -8.55 -7.22
C ARG A 292 7.12 -7.32 -7.70
N TYR A 293 6.44 -6.21 -7.97
CA TYR A 293 7.11 -4.97 -8.34
C TYR A 293 8.08 -4.49 -7.24
N LEU A 294 7.65 -4.51 -5.97
CA LEU A 294 8.52 -4.09 -4.85
C LEU A 294 9.70 -5.04 -4.65
N SER A 295 9.50 -6.35 -4.81
CA SER A 295 10.61 -7.31 -4.74
C SER A 295 11.61 -7.09 -5.87
N LEU A 296 11.14 -6.89 -7.11
CA LEU A 296 11.99 -6.58 -8.27
C LEU A 296 12.74 -5.25 -8.12
N GLU A 297 12.12 -4.23 -7.52
CA GLU A 297 12.81 -2.97 -7.21
C GLU A 297 13.93 -3.16 -6.17
N ALA A 298 13.69 -4.00 -5.15
CA ALA A 298 14.71 -4.34 -4.16
C ALA A 298 15.89 -5.12 -4.79
N ASP A 299 15.59 -6.12 -5.62
CA ASP A 299 16.58 -6.92 -6.32
C ASP A 299 17.40 -6.06 -7.31
N SER A 300 16.74 -5.17 -8.04
CA SER A 300 17.41 -4.21 -8.93
C SER A 300 18.38 -3.29 -8.18
N ARG A 301 18.03 -2.84 -6.95
CA ARG A 301 18.93 -2.05 -6.11
C ARG A 301 20.14 -2.86 -5.63
N GLN A 302 19.94 -4.12 -5.26
CA GLN A 302 21.03 -5.02 -4.87
C GLN A 302 21.97 -5.29 -6.06
N MET A 303 21.41 -5.57 -7.24
CA MET A 303 22.20 -5.74 -8.48
C MET A 303 23.04 -4.50 -8.82
N THR A 304 22.46 -3.30 -8.66
CA THR A 304 23.18 -2.04 -8.88
C THR A 304 24.34 -1.86 -7.90
N LEU A 305 24.17 -2.28 -6.64
CA LEU A 305 25.23 -2.26 -5.63
C LEU A 305 26.34 -3.26 -5.97
N VAL A 306 26.00 -4.49 -6.37
CA VAL A 306 26.97 -5.50 -6.78
C VAL A 306 27.73 -5.04 -8.01
N LEU A 307 27.05 -4.49 -9.00
CA LEU A 307 27.67 -3.95 -10.20
C LEU A 307 28.66 -2.80 -9.88
N SER A 308 28.26 -1.89 -8.99
CA SER A 308 29.14 -0.80 -8.55
C SER A 308 30.38 -1.30 -7.80
N LEU A 309 30.25 -2.34 -6.97
CA LEU A 309 31.38 -3.00 -6.29
C LEU A 309 32.30 -3.68 -7.27
N VAL A 310 31.79 -4.34 -8.32
CA VAL A 310 32.60 -4.95 -9.39
C VAL A 310 33.37 -3.87 -10.15
N ILE A 311 32.72 -2.74 -10.49
CA ILE A 311 33.40 -1.62 -11.17
C ILE A 311 34.50 -1.04 -10.28
N VAL A 312 34.25 -0.84 -8.99
CA VAL A 312 35.26 -0.36 -8.03
C VAL A 312 36.42 -1.35 -7.92
N GLY A 313 36.13 -2.66 -7.88
CA GLY A 313 37.14 -3.72 -7.89
C GLY A 313 38.02 -3.69 -9.14
N LEU A 314 37.42 -3.50 -10.31
CA LEU A 314 38.15 -3.34 -11.57
C LEU A 314 39.06 -2.09 -11.58
N VAL A 315 38.54 -0.97 -11.07
CA VAL A 315 39.33 0.27 -10.95
C VAL A 315 40.51 0.06 -9.99
N LEU A 316 40.31 -0.63 -8.87
CA LEU A 316 41.39 -0.97 -7.92
C LEU A 316 42.45 -1.86 -8.56
N VAL A 317 42.05 -2.86 -9.35
CA VAL A 317 42.99 -3.72 -10.11
C VAL A 317 43.81 -2.90 -11.11
N VAL A 318 43.20 -1.94 -11.81
CA VAL A 318 43.90 -1.03 -12.74
C VAL A 318 44.88 -0.12 -12.00
N ILE A 319 44.49 0.39 -10.81
CA ILE A 319 45.37 1.24 -9.98
C ILE A 319 46.54 0.43 -9.42
N LEU A 320 46.33 -0.76 -8.92
CA LEU A 320 47.39 -1.67 -8.46
C LEU A 320 48.31 -2.05 -9.59
N TRP A 321 47.78 -2.36 -10.78
CA TRP A 321 48.57 -2.63 -11.96
C TRP A 321 49.42 -1.42 -12.36
N TRP A 322 48.87 -0.18 -12.33
CA TRP A 322 49.60 1.05 -12.61
C TRP A 322 50.75 1.28 -11.60
N PHE A 323 50.50 0.99 -10.31
CA PHE A 323 51.51 1.12 -9.25
C PHE A 323 52.65 0.12 -9.39
N PHE A 324 52.35 -1.14 -9.73
CA PHE A 324 53.36 -2.17 -10.00
C PHE A 324 54.14 -1.89 -11.28
N ASN A 325 53.53 -1.38 -12.31
CA ASN A 325 54.17 -1.02 -13.57
C ASN A 325 55.16 0.15 -13.42
N LYS A 326 54.83 1.12 -12.54
CA LYS A 326 55.72 2.26 -12.24
C LYS A 326 57.00 1.83 -11.53
N ARG A 327 56.99 0.74 -10.78
CA ARG A 327 58.12 0.17 -10.04
C ARG A 327 59.01 -0.72 -10.90
N SER A 328 58.48 -1.30 -11.96
CA SER A 328 59.19 -2.26 -12.85
C SER A 328 59.97 -1.62 -14.01
N LYS A 329 59.85 -0.30 -14.22
CA LYS A 329 60.46 0.41 -15.37
C LYS A 329 61.99 0.50 -15.38
N ILE A 330 62.72 -0.15 -14.48
CA ILE A 330 64.18 0.00 -14.32
C ILE A 330 64.98 -1.22 -14.83
N ARG A 331 64.33 -2.33 -15.29
CA ARG A 331 65.10 -3.47 -15.86
C ARG A 331 64.45 -4.07 -17.11
N ASN A 332 65.15 -3.98 -18.20
CA ASN A 332 65.05 -4.70 -19.50
C ASN A 332 63.97 -4.22 -20.49
N GLN A 333 64.46 -3.49 -21.52
CA GLN A 333 63.66 -3.00 -22.65
C GLN A 333 63.07 -4.13 -23.55
N VAL A 334 63.68 -5.30 -23.60
CA VAL A 334 63.20 -6.45 -24.42
C VAL A 334 62.02 -7.17 -23.79
N ASP A 335 61.98 -7.24 -22.47
CA ASP A 335 60.84 -7.83 -21.74
C ASP A 335 59.65 -6.88 -21.70
N VAL A 336 59.87 -5.58 -21.79
CA VAL A 336 58.83 -4.55 -21.75
C VAL A 336 57.90 -4.61 -22.99
N GLU A 337 58.47 -4.79 -24.20
CA GLU A 337 57.63 -4.91 -25.40
C GLU A 337 56.80 -6.19 -25.41
N ARG A 338 57.36 -7.29 -24.91
CA ARG A 338 56.64 -8.57 -24.81
C ARG A 338 55.57 -8.51 -23.73
N LEU A 339 55.85 -7.90 -22.60
CA LEU A 339 54.90 -7.62 -21.53
C LEU A 339 53.81 -6.64 -21.98
N GLN A 340 54.13 -5.61 -22.74
CA GLN A 340 53.13 -4.71 -23.32
C GLN A 340 52.15 -5.43 -24.25
N ARG A 341 52.63 -6.35 -25.09
CA ARG A 341 51.76 -7.15 -25.96
C ARG A 341 50.85 -8.10 -25.15
N ILE A 342 51.39 -8.72 -24.08
CA ILE A 342 50.61 -9.55 -23.16
C ILE A 342 49.54 -8.71 -22.45
N LEU A 343 49.90 -7.55 -21.96
CA LEU A 343 48.99 -6.64 -21.27
C LEU A 343 47.91 -6.06 -22.18
N THR A 344 48.28 -5.75 -23.45
CA THR A 344 47.30 -5.32 -24.45
C THR A 344 46.29 -6.44 -24.72
N LEU A 345 46.75 -7.68 -24.86
CA LEU A 345 45.89 -8.82 -25.03
C LEU A 345 45.01 -9.07 -23.82
N CYS A 346 45.54 -9.01 -22.60
CA CYS A 346 44.76 -9.14 -21.38
C CYS A 346 43.70 -8.02 -21.25
N ARG A 347 44.06 -6.79 -21.64
CA ARG A 347 43.13 -5.67 -21.69
C ARG A 347 42.04 -5.90 -22.73
N ASP A 348 42.39 -6.37 -23.91
CA ASP A 348 41.42 -6.64 -24.98
C ASP A 348 40.48 -7.79 -24.61
N ILE A 349 41.00 -8.79 -23.86
CA ILE A 349 40.19 -9.86 -23.29
C ILE A 349 39.21 -9.32 -22.22
N THR A 350 39.66 -8.39 -21.35
CA THR A 350 38.84 -7.93 -20.20
C THR A 350 37.95 -6.72 -20.49
N SER A 351 38.26 -5.95 -21.57
CA SER A 351 37.53 -4.71 -21.89
C SER A 351 36.50 -4.84 -23.00
N SER A 352 36.52 -5.91 -23.78
CA SER A 352 35.56 -6.14 -24.86
C SER A 352 34.38 -7.02 -24.36
N ILE A 353 33.30 -6.41 -24.02
CA ILE A 353 32.00 -7.08 -23.83
C ILE A 353 31.07 -6.57 -24.95
N PRO A 354 30.61 -7.37 -25.90
CA PRO A 354 30.87 -8.80 -26.09
C PRO A 354 32.32 -9.09 -26.52
N MET A 355 32.79 -10.30 -26.22
CA MET A 355 34.15 -10.74 -26.47
C MET A 355 34.49 -10.68 -27.97
N ASN A 356 35.44 -9.83 -28.36
CA ASN A 356 35.86 -9.72 -29.76
C ASN A 356 36.87 -10.82 -30.11
N VAL A 357 36.34 -12.02 -30.40
CA VAL A 357 37.13 -13.21 -30.72
C VAL A 357 38.22 -12.96 -31.81
N PRO A 358 37.90 -12.27 -32.92
CA PRO A 358 38.91 -11.93 -33.93
C PRO A 358 40.08 -11.08 -33.39
N LEU A 359 39.78 -10.10 -32.53
CA LEU A 359 40.78 -9.20 -31.94
C LEU A 359 41.70 -9.97 -30.98
N ILE A 360 41.11 -10.83 -30.15
CA ILE A 360 41.84 -11.66 -29.20
C ILE A 360 42.72 -12.67 -29.94
N GLN A 361 42.21 -13.31 -30.98
CA GLN A 361 42.97 -14.21 -31.82
C GLN A 361 44.15 -13.48 -32.49
N GLN A 362 43.95 -12.26 -32.99
CA GLN A 362 45.02 -11.43 -33.54
C GLN A 362 46.11 -11.11 -32.50
N GLY A 363 45.70 -10.83 -31.24
CA GLY A 363 46.65 -10.62 -30.15
C GLY A 363 47.43 -11.89 -29.79
N ILE A 364 46.76 -13.06 -29.79
CA ILE A 364 47.42 -14.36 -29.62
C ILE A 364 48.42 -14.63 -30.73
N ASP A 365 48.03 -14.36 -31.97
CA ASP A 365 48.89 -14.53 -33.14
C ASP A 365 50.14 -13.60 -33.13
N GLN A 366 50.01 -12.40 -32.55
CA GLN A 366 51.13 -11.48 -32.35
C GLN A 366 52.11 -11.92 -31.27
N LEU A 367 51.62 -12.62 -30.22
CA LEU A 367 52.44 -13.11 -29.11
C LEU A 367 53.15 -14.43 -29.40
N PHE A 368 52.44 -15.36 -30.02
CA PHE A 368 52.91 -16.74 -30.23
C PHE A 368 53.30 -17.04 -31.68
N GLY A 369 52.96 -16.16 -32.63
CA GLY A 369 53.13 -16.37 -34.06
C GLY A 369 51.86 -16.91 -34.71
N LYS A 370 51.60 -16.45 -35.95
CA LYS A 370 50.37 -16.77 -36.71
C LYS A 370 50.15 -18.28 -36.83
N GLY A 371 48.99 -18.76 -36.45
CA GLY A 371 48.57 -20.14 -36.60
C GLY A 371 49.21 -21.14 -35.63
N ARG A 372 49.81 -20.68 -34.52
CA ARG A 372 50.38 -21.58 -33.49
C ARG A 372 49.40 -21.97 -32.39
N LEU A 373 48.46 -21.08 -32.07
CA LEU A 373 47.42 -21.25 -31.09
C LEU A 373 46.09 -20.76 -31.67
N GLN A 374 45.05 -21.50 -31.46
CA GLN A 374 43.68 -21.14 -31.86
C GLN A 374 42.82 -21.04 -30.64
N LEU A 375 42.04 -19.97 -30.58
CA LEU A 375 41.00 -19.79 -29.55
C LEU A 375 39.75 -20.52 -30.00
N GLU A 376 39.31 -21.49 -29.24
CA GLU A 376 38.03 -22.22 -29.43
C GLU A 376 37.08 -21.87 -28.29
N ILE A 377 35.88 -21.42 -28.68
CA ILE A 377 34.78 -21.15 -27.76
C ILE A 377 33.64 -22.07 -28.19
N PRO A 378 33.49 -23.26 -27.57
CA PRO A 378 32.42 -24.16 -27.90
C PRO A 378 31.07 -23.63 -27.36
N GLU A 379 29.96 -23.94 -28.03
CA GLU A 379 28.59 -23.58 -27.58
C GLU A 379 28.25 -24.25 -26.24
N GLU A 380 28.77 -25.44 -25.95
CA GLU A 380 28.72 -26.10 -24.65
C GLU A 380 30.18 -26.47 -24.24
N GLY A 381 30.68 -25.84 -23.15
CA GLY A 381 32.01 -26.12 -22.62
C GLY A 381 32.78 -24.86 -22.25
N LYS A 382 34.03 -25.04 -21.79
CA LYS A 382 34.90 -23.91 -21.43
C LYS A 382 35.71 -23.48 -22.62
N ALA A 383 35.87 -22.18 -22.80
CA ALA A 383 36.79 -21.60 -23.77
C ALA A 383 38.22 -22.10 -23.53
N ALA A 384 38.95 -22.49 -24.59
CA ALA A 384 40.28 -23.05 -24.49
C ALA A 384 41.22 -22.53 -25.58
N LEU A 385 42.52 -22.47 -25.28
CA LEU A 385 43.55 -22.22 -26.24
C LEU A 385 44.12 -23.56 -26.76
N VAL A 386 43.77 -23.90 -27.99
CA VAL A 386 44.20 -25.15 -28.61
C VAL A 386 45.53 -24.95 -29.36
N PRO A 387 46.61 -25.65 -28.95
CA PRO A 387 47.88 -25.57 -29.64
C PRO A 387 47.87 -26.36 -30.96
N LEU A 388 48.04 -25.67 -32.08
CA LEU A 388 48.16 -26.27 -33.39
C LEU A 388 49.57 -26.78 -33.69
N HIS A 389 50.57 -26.29 -32.95
CA HIS A 389 52.00 -26.65 -33.09
C HIS A 389 52.65 -26.86 -31.71
N ARG A 390 53.82 -27.54 -31.70
CA ARG A 390 54.56 -27.85 -30.47
C ARG A 390 55.08 -26.57 -29.81
N LEU A 391 54.61 -26.27 -28.61
CA LEU A 391 55.00 -25.10 -27.80
C LEU A 391 56.24 -25.40 -26.97
N ASN A 392 57.13 -24.40 -26.81
CA ASN A 392 58.26 -24.47 -25.90
C ASN A 392 57.83 -24.32 -24.43
N ARG A 393 58.76 -24.45 -23.46
CA ARG A 393 58.46 -24.44 -22.04
C ARG A 393 57.88 -23.09 -21.56
N ASP A 394 58.39 -21.98 -22.09
CA ASP A 394 57.96 -20.62 -21.72
C ASP A 394 56.64 -20.26 -22.38
N GLU A 395 56.41 -20.73 -23.61
CA GLU A 395 55.11 -20.58 -24.30
C GLU A 395 54.00 -21.36 -23.60
N LYS A 396 54.29 -22.59 -23.10
CA LYS A 396 53.33 -23.36 -22.30
C LYS A 396 52.98 -22.68 -20.97
N ALA A 397 53.97 -22.09 -20.29
CA ALA A 397 53.73 -21.34 -19.06
C ALA A 397 52.86 -20.10 -19.34
N LEU A 398 53.07 -19.42 -20.47
CA LEU A 398 52.27 -18.27 -20.88
C LEU A 398 50.81 -18.66 -21.24
N VAL A 399 50.61 -19.77 -21.93
CA VAL A 399 49.28 -20.30 -22.22
C VAL A 399 48.55 -20.62 -20.91
N HIS A 400 49.23 -21.26 -19.97
CA HIS A 400 48.63 -21.59 -18.68
C HIS A 400 48.24 -20.36 -17.84
N VAL A 401 48.91 -19.23 -18.03
CA VAL A 401 48.58 -17.94 -17.41
C VAL A 401 47.41 -17.25 -18.14
N LEU A 402 47.32 -17.35 -19.48
CA LEU A 402 46.29 -16.68 -20.28
C LEU A 402 44.96 -17.42 -20.29
N GLU A 403 45.00 -18.76 -20.22
CA GLU A 403 43.82 -19.62 -20.31
C GLU A 403 42.73 -19.29 -19.23
N PRO A 404 43.08 -19.07 -17.94
CA PRO A 404 42.09 -18.67 -16.92
C PRO A 404 41.41 -17.32 -17.23
N TYR A 405 42.12 -16.38 -17.85
CA TYR A 405 41.52 -15.07 -18.20
C TYR A 405 40.56 -15.17 -19.38
N ILE A 406 40.87 -16.05 -20.34
CA ILE A 406 40.03 -16.31 -21.51
C ILE A 406 38.76 -17.06 -21.06
N VAL A 407 38.93 -18.09 -20.22
CA VAL A 407 37.77 -18.81 -19.61
C VAL A 407 36.91 -17.83 -18.83
N TRP A 408 37.52 -17.00 -17.98
CA TRP A 408 36.80 -16.00 -17.20
C TRP A 408 36.05 -14.97 -18.09
N ALA A 409 36.67 -14.53 -19.20
CA ALA A 409 36.03 -13.60 -20.14
C ALA A 409 34.86 -14.23 -20.88
N ALA A 410 34.98 -15.49 -21.29
CA ALA A 410 33.90 -16.23 -21.93
C ALA A 410 32.76 -16.53 -20.97
N ASP A 411 33.05 -16.94 -19.73
CA ASP A 411 32.05 -17.17 -18.69
C ASP A 411 31.34 -15.85 -18.34
N ASN A 412 32.06 -14.71 -18.30
CA ASN A 412 31.45 -13.40 -18.08
C ASN A 412 30.56 -12.95 -19.25
N GLU A 413 30.98 -13.25 -20.51
CA GLU A 413 30.13 -12.93 -21.68
C GLU A 413 28.81 -13.65 -21.62
N GLN A 414 28.81 -14.95 -21.34
CA GLN A 414 27.56 -15.73 -21.14
C GLN A 414 26.75 -15.19 -19.98
N MET A 415 27.40 -14.80 -18.89
CA MET A 415 26.73 -14.24 -17.72
C MET A 415 26.13 -12.86 -18.03
N VAL A 416 26.86 -12.00 -18.78
CA VAL A 416 26.38 -10.66 -19.18
C VAL A 416 25.24 -10.77 -20.19
N GLU A 417 25.29 -11.73 -21.12
CA GLU A 417 24.22 -11.99 -22.08
C GLU A 417 22.97 -12.48 -21.35
N ALA A 418 23.11 -13.45 -20.44
CA ALA A 418 22.02 -13.93 -19.60
C ALA A 418 21.43 -12.80 -18.72
N LEU A 419 22.28 -11.98 -18.10
CA LEU A 419 21.86 -10.83 -17.31
C LEU A 419 21.22 -9.72 -18.14
N SER A 420 21.68 -9.52 -19.39
CA SER A 420 21.07 -8.57 -20.33
C SER A 420 19.68 -9.00 -20.75
N ASP A 421 19.49 -10.29 -21.01
CA ASP A 421 18.19 -10.86 -21.35
C ASP A 421 17.24 -10.81 -20.16
N GLU A 422 17.73 -11.16 -18.98
CA GLU A 422 16.97 -11.05 -17.74
C GLU A 422 16.59 -9.59 -17.44
N ARG A 423 17.53 -8.67 -17.59
CA ARG A 423 17.28 -7.22 -17.46
C ARG A 423 16.21 -6.74 -18.45
N MET A 424 16.29 -7.16 -19.72
CA MET A 424 15.32 -6.78 -20.74
C MET A 424 13.92 -7.33 -20.42
N GLN A 425 13.84 -8.55 -19.88
CA GLN A 425 12.58 -9.12 -19.39
C GLN A 425 12.03 -8.35 -18.17
N LEU A 426 12.92 -8.02 -17.22
CA LEU A 426 12.58 -7.24 -16.03
C LEU A 426 12.14 -5.81 -16.38
N GLU A 427 12.80 -5.15 -17.35
CA GLU A 427 12.39 -3.81 -17.82
C GLU A 427 11.02 -3.85 -18.52
N LYS A 428 10.71 -4.89 -19.29
CA LYS A 428 9.36 -5.09 -19.86
C LYS A 428 8.31 -5.29 -18.77
N GLN A 429 8.60 -6.13 -17.78
CA GLN A 429 7.70 -6.36 -16.65
C GLN A 429 7.52 -5.06 -15.83
N ARG A 430 8.61 -4.36 -15.54
CA ARG A 430 8.58 -3.07 -14.84
C ARG A 430 7.71 -2.04 -15.56
N TYR A 431 7.83 -1.93 -16.89
CA TYR A 431 7.02 -1.01 -17.68
C TYR A 431 5.51 -1.31 -17.55
N VAL A 432 5.14 -2.59 -17.61
CA VAL A 432 3.74 -3.02 -17.40
C VAL A 432 3.28 -2.71 -15.98
N TYR A 433 4.11 -2.96 -14.98
CA TYR A 433 3.80 -2.66 -13.57
C TYR A 433 3.70 -1.16 -13.30
N GLU A 434 4.59 -0.35 -13.87
CA GLU A 434 4.54 1.11 -13.74
C GLU A 434 3.24 1.69 -14.32
N GLN A 435 2.74 1.15 -15.44
CA GLN A 435 1.44 1.55 -16.00
C GLN A 435 0.29 1.17 -15.07
N HIS A 436 0.30 -0.03 -14.50
CA HIS A 436 -0.71 -0.47 -13.53
C HIS A 436 -0.69 0.35 -12.23
N ILE A 437 0.50 0.64 -11.71
CA ILE A 437 0.67 1.49 -10.52
C ILE A 437 0.24 2.93 -10.79
N ALA A 438 0.53 3.46 -11.98
CA ALA A 438 0.08 4.80 -12.35
C ALA A 438 -1.46 4.90 -12.38
N GLY A 439 -2.13 3.86 -12.89
CA GLY A 439 -3.59 3.72 -12.85
C GLY A 439 -4.11 3.68 -11.41
N ASN A 440 -3.56 2.78 -10.59
CA ASN A 440 -3.96 2.63 -9.19
C ASN A 440 -3.63 3.86 -8.33
N LYS A 441 -2.48 4.52 -8.56
CA LYS A 441 -2.15 5.79 -7.89
C LYS A 441 -3.15 6.87 -8.24
N ARG A 442 -3.59 6.94 -9.51
CA ARG A 442 -4.60 7.91 -9.97
C ARG A 442 -5.94 7.66 -9.27
N GLN A 443 -6.39 6.41 -9.20
CA GLN A 443 -7.62 6.02 -8.48
C GLN A 443 -7.52 6.30 -6.97
N ASN A 444 -6.39 5.95 -6.33
CA ASN A 444 -6.19 6.20 -4.91
C ASN A 444 -6.11 7.70 -4.58
N LEU A 445 -5.57 8.52 -5.47
CA LEU A 445 -5.54 9.97 -5.31
C LEU A 445 -6.96 10.56 -5.37
N ILE A 446 -7.78 10.05 -6.30
CA ILE A 446 -9.19 10.41 -6.42
C ILE A 446 -9.94 9.99 -5.15
N LYS A 447 -9.77 8.75 -4.68
CA LYS A 447 -10.39 8.26 -3.44
C LYS A 447 -10.01 9.11 -2.22
N LYS A 448 -8.73 9.46 -2.06
CA LYS A 448 -8.26 10.31 -0.96
C LYS A 448 -8.81 11.72 -1.02
N ALA A 449 -8.89 12.31 -2.21
CA ALA A 449 -9.45 13.64 -2.38
C ALA A 449 -10.96 13.66 -2.08
N CYS A 450 -11.68 12.63 -2.54
CA CYS A 450 -13.08 12.47 -2.21
C CYS A 450 -13.29 12.32 -0.68
N LEU A 451 -12.44 11.52 -0.02
CA LEU A 451 -12.51 11.34 1.43
C LEU A 451 -12.22 12.65 2.19
N ALA A 452 -11.25 13.42 1.74
CA ALA A 452 -10.91 14.71 2.34
C ALA A 452 -12.06 15.73 2.23
N ILE A 453 -12.78 15.72 1.08
CA ILE A 453 -13.91 16.61 0.87
C ILE A 453 -15.13 16.15 1.66
N VAL A 454 -15.40 14.84 1.73
CA VAL A 454 -16.46 14.29 2.58
C VAL A 454 -16.21 14.68 4.04
N ASN A 455 -14.98 14.57 4.52
CA ASN A 455 -14.61 15.01 5.87
C ASN A 455 -14.75 16.54 6.05
N GLY A 456 -14.54 17.31 4.99
CA GLY A 456 -14.76 18.77 4.97
C GLY A 456 -16.24 19.15 5.01
N ILE A 457 -17.13 18.32 4.45
CA ILE A 457 -18.59 18.55 4.41
C ILE A 457 -19.26 18.14 5.74
N ASN A 458 -18.75 17.13 6.43
CA ASN A 458 -19.34 16.62 7.67
C ASN A 458 -19.65 17.72 8.73
N PRO A 459 -18.76 18.71 8.98
CA PRO A 459 -19.09 19.77 9.93
C PRO A 459 -20.29 20.63 9.55
N TYR A 460 -20.57 20.77 8.27
CA TYR A 460 -21.76 21.50 7.79
C TYR A 460 -23.03 20.67 7.99
N ILE A 461 -22.93 19.36 7.72
CA ILE A 461 -24.03 18.41 7.96
C ILE A 461 -24.38 18.39 9.45
N ASP A 462 -23.39 18.30 10.34
CA ASP A 462 -23.60 18.31 11.80
C ASP A 462 -24.27 19.62 12.26
N ARG A 463 -23.89 20.76 11.69
CA ARG A 463 -24.52 22.05 11.98
C ARG A 463 -25.97 22.08 11.49
N ILE A 464 -26.25 21.55 10.30
CA ILE A 464 -27.62 21.45 9.77
C ILE A 464 -28.47 20.59 10.71
N LEU A 465 -27.98 19.41 11.08
CA LEU A 465 -28.67 18.49 12.00
C LEU A 465 -28.96 19.15 13.35
N ASN A 466 -27.97 19.86 13.90
CA ASN A 466 -28.12 20.60 15.17
C ASN A 466 -29.19 21.71 15.04
N GLU A 467 -29.19 22.47 13.95
CA GLU A 467 -30.20 23.53 13.74
C GLU A 467 -31.58 22.95 13.45
N VAL A 468 -31.69 21.83 12.74
CA VAL A 468 -32.93 21.09 12.54
C VAL A 468 -33.45 20.55 13.89
N HIS A 469 -32.56 20.01 14.73
CA HIS A 469 -32.94 19.51 16.06
C HIS A 469 -33.49 20.63 16.94
N LYS A 470 -32.82 21.80 16.94
CA LYS A 470 -33.31 23.00 17.66
C LYS A 470 -34.69 23.47 17.12
N LEU A 471 -34.94 23.36 15.81
CA LEU A 471 -36.23 23.69 15.23
C LEU A 471 -37.37 22.73 15.64
N THR A 472 -37.05 21.52 16.07
CA THR A 472 -37.99 20.52 16.56
C THR A 472 -38.27 20.65 18.07
N GLU A 473 -37.48 21.40 18.83
CA GLU A 473 -37.70 21.64 20.24
C GLU A 473 -38.87 22.60 20.48
N ARG A 474 -39.74 22.26 21.44
CA ARG A 474 -41.00 22.95 21.72
C ARG A 474 -40.93 24.46 21.97
N GLY A 475 -39.78 25.05 22.26
CA GLY A 475 -39.61 26.49 22.49
C GLY A 475 -39.33 27.35 21.25
N TYR A 476 -38.98 26.74 20.13
CA TYR A 476 -38.66 27.43 18.88
C TYR A 476 -39.79 27.49 17.86
N ILE A 477 -40.87 26.71 18.08
CA ILE A 477 -41.96 26.54 17.11
C ILE A 477 -42.83 27.79 17.00
N ASP A 478 -42.91 28.61 18.07
CA ASP A 478 -43.85 29.76 18.13
C ASP A 478 -43.29 31.10 17.60
N ASN A 479 -42.00 31.17 17.24
CA ASN A 479 -41.41 32.41 16.76
C ASN A 479 -41.07 32.34 15.26
N ALA A 480 -41.96 32.86 14.44
CA ALA A 480 -41.85 32.85 12.98
C ALA A 480 -40.54 33.52 12.44
N LYS A 481 -40.05 34.55 13.16
CA LYS A 481 -38.82 35.27 12.76
C LYS A 481 -37.57 34.40 12.98
N ILE A 482 -37.44 33.79 14.15
CA ILE A 482 -36.35 32.89 14.49
C ILE A 482 -36.35 31.67 13.56
N LYS A 483 -37.54 31.11 13.28
CA LYS A 483 -37.72 30.00 12.37
C LYS A 483 -37.21 30.35 10.94
N LYS A 484 -37.53 31.53 10.45
CA LYS A 484 -37.09 32.02 9.13
C LYS A 484 -35.57 32.21 9.08
N GLU A 485 -34.97 32.79 10.13
CA GLU A 485 -33.51 32.96 10.22
C GLU A 485 -32.80 31.60 10.27
N LYS A 486 -33.35 30.62 10.96
CA LYS A 486 -32.78 29.26 11.03
C LYS A 486 -32.88 28.53 9.67
N TYR A 487 -34.01 28.65 8.98
CA TYR A 487 -34.11 28.09 7.63
C TYR A 487 -33.16 28.77 6.64
N GLN A 488 -32.97 30.09 6.74
CA GLN A 488 -31.98 30.78 5.92
C GLN A 488 -30.56 30.30 6.19
N TYR A 489 -30.21 30.09 7.48
CA TYR A 489 -28.91 29.57 7.85
C TYR A 489 -28.68 28.12 7.35
N ILE A 490 -29.71 27.28 7.43
CA ILE A 490 -29.66 25.92 6.88
C ILE A 490 -29.47 25.97 5.36
N ASP A 491 -30.20 26.85 4.67
CA ASP A 491 -30.09 27.05 3.22
C ASP A 491 -28.68 27.52 2.80
N GLU A 492 -28.08 28.43 3.56
CA GLU A 492 -26.68 28.86 3.37
C GLU A 492 -25.69 27.69 3.54
N LEU A 493 -25.89 26.83 4.53
CA LEU A 493 -25.05 25.65 4.76
C LEU A 493 -25.21 24.61 3.63
N VAL A 494 -26.44 24.38 3.17
CA VAL A 494 -26.73 23.49 2.01
C VAL A 494 -26.10 24.03 0.75
N THR A 495 -26.19 25.34 0.52
CA THR A 495 -25.56 26.01 -0.62
C THR A 495 -24.04 25.81 -0.59
N THR A 496 -23.42 25.97 0.58
CA THR A 496 -21.97 25.74 0.76
C THR A 496 -21.60 24.28 0.46
N ILE A 497 -22.40 23.31 0.91
CA ILE A 497 -22.18 21.89 0.58
C ILE A 497 -22.25 21.65 -0.93
N ASN A 498 -23.23 22.26 -1.61
CA ASN A 498 -23.37 22.14 -3.06
C ASN A 498 -22.16 22.74 -3.79
N GLU A 499 -21.65 23.89 -3.36
CA GLU A 499 -20.42 24.48 -3.91
C GLU A 499 -19.21 23.54 -3.76
N TYR A 500 -19.05 22.89 -2.62
CA TYR A 500 -18.01 21.87 -2.42
C TYR A 500 -18.18 20.66 -3.37
N ASN A 501 -19.41 20.23 -3.58
CA ASN A 501 -19.71 19.13 -4.52
C ASN A 501 -19.39 19.53 -5.98
N ASP A 502 -19.70 20.76 -6.38
CA ASP A 502 -19.39 21.26 -7.72
C ASP A 502 -17.88 21.37 -7.95
N ILE A 503 -17.14 21.86 -6.96
CA ILE A 503 -15.66 21.89 -7.00
C ILE A 503 -15.11 20.46 -7.12
N LEU A 504 -15.65 19.50 -6.39
CA LEU A 504 -15.25 18.10 -6.47
C LEU A 504 -15.52 17.52 -7.86
N ALA A 505 -16.71 17.74 -8.39
CA ALA A 505 -17.09 17.26 -9.72
C ALA A 505 -16.17 17.82 -10.81
N LEU A 506 -15.86 19.12 -10.72
CA LEU A 506 -14.91 19.78 -11.62
C LEU A 506 -13.50 19.20 -11.48
N TRP A 507 -13.04 18.99 -10.25
CA TRP A 507 -11.72 18.42 -9.98
C TRP A 507 -11.59 16.98 -10.49
N ILE A 508 -12.64 16.16 -10.31
CA ILE A 508 -12.69 14.79 -10.83
C ILE A 508 -12.62 14.80 -12.36
N LYS A 509 -13.45 15.62 -13.04
CA LYS A 509 -13.43 15.77 -14.49
C LYS A 509 -12.07 16.22 -15.02
N MET A 510 -11.42 17.14 -14.31
CA MET A 510 -10.06 17.58 -14.65
C MET A 510 -9.04 16.43 -14.52
N LYS A 511 -9.13 15.62 -13.47
CA LYS A 511 -8.22 14.50 -13.25
C LYS A 511 -8.47 13.32 -14.17
N GLN A 512 -9.69 13.12 -14.61
CA GLN A 512 -10.06 12.11 -15.62
C GLN A 512 -9.73 12.55 -17.05
N GLY A 513 -9.39 13.82 -17.26
CA GLY A 513 -9.14 14.37 -18.59
C GLY A 513 -10.42 14.54 -19.42
N THR A 514 -11.60 14.49 -18.77
CA THR A 514 -12.92 14.65 -19.38
C THR A 514 -13.44 16.09 -19.30
N LEU A 515 -12.64 17.02 -18.74
CA LEU A 515 -13.00 18.42 -18.66
C LEU A 515 -12.91 19.05 -20.05
N SER A 516 -14.04 19.38 -20.62
CA SER A 516 -14.11 20.25 -21.81
C SER A 516 -14.06 21.71 -21.35
N LEU A 517 -13.06 22.44 -21.81
CA LEU A 517 -13.03 23.90 -21.63
C LEU A 517 -14.06 24.53 -22.56
N ASN A 518 -15.08 25.12 -21.96
CA ASN A 518 -16.00 26.00 -22.70
C ASN A 518 -15.42 27.43 -22.60
N ILE A 519 -14.87 27.91 -23.72
CA ILE A 519 -14.28 29.25 -23.76
C ILE A 519 -15.41 30.19 -24.19
N GLU A 520 -15.93 30.93 -23.22
CA GLU A 520 -16.95 31.96 -23.47
C GLU A 520 -16.36 33.34 -23.17
N THR A 521 -16.77 34.30 -23.98
CA THR A 521 -16.49 35.73 -23.72
C THR A 521 -17.51 36.24 -22.71
N PHE A 522 -17.04 36.69 -21.55
CA PHE A 522 -17.89 37.30 -20.53
C PHE A 522 -17.44 38.71 -20.21
N SER A 523 -18.35 39.49 -19.67
CA SER A 523 -18.07 40.87 -19.27
C SER A 523 -17.18 40.85 -17.99
N LEU A 524 -16.10 41.63 -18.03
CA LEU A 524 -15.22 41.82 -16.87
C LEU A 524 -15.99 42.35 -15.64
N ASN A 525 -17.05 43.10 -15.85
CA ASN A 525 -17.93 43.61 -14.79
C ASN A 525 -18.68 42.48 -14.10
N GLU A 526 -19.13 41.45 -14.82
CA GLU A 526 -19.77 40.25 -14.21
C GLU A 526 -18.79 39.48 -13.35
N LEU A 527 -17.50 39.39 -13.76
CA LEU A 527 -16.45 38.76 -12.97
C LEU A 527 -16.19 39.55 -11.68
N PHE A 528 -16.15 40.89 -11.75
CA PHE A 528 -15.96 41.74 -10.58
C PHE A 528 -17.16 41.69 -9.63
N GLU A 529 -18.39 41.57 -10.12
CA GLU A 529 -19.56 41.33 -9.29
C GLU A 529 -19.48 39.98 -8.57
N LEU A 530 -19.01 38.92 -9.26
CA LEU A 530 -18.84 37.59 -8.70
C LEU A 530 -17.76 37.56 -7.59
N LEU A 531 -16.65 38.26 -7.83
CA LEU A 531 -15.59 38.44 -6.82
C LEU A 531 -16.09 39.28 -5.62
N GLY A 532 -16.95 40.28 -5.89
CA GLY A 532 -17.60 41.11 -4.86
C GLY A 532 -18.49 40.33 -3.91
N LYS A 533 -19.12 39.22 -4.37
CA LYS A 533 -19.92 38.33 -3.52
C LYS A 533 -19.04 37.62 -2.47
N GLY A 534 -17.75 37.40 -2.73
CA GLY A 534 -16.79 36.86 -1.80
C GLY A 534 -16.33 37.81 -0.68
N ARG A 535 -16.67 39.11 -0.78
CA ARG A 535 -16.21 40.18 0.16
C ARG A 535 -16.53 39.87 1.62
N ARG A 536 -17.70 39.32 1.91
CA ARG A 536 -18.10 38.92 3.27
C ARG A 536 -17.19 37.85 3.88
N ALA A 537 -16.68 36.92 3.09
CA ALA A 537 -15.78 35.88 3.57
C ALA A 537 -14.41 36.45 4.01
N PHE A 538 -13.94 37.52 3.39
CA PHE A 538 -12.72 38.24 3.77
C PHE A 538 -12.96 39.13 5.00
N GLU A 539 -14.11 39.79 5.07
CA GLU A 539 -14.50 40.60 6.23
C GLU A 539 -14.63 39.76 7.52
N MET A 540 -15.15 38.53 7.41
CA MET A 540 -15.21 37.59 8.55
C MET A 540 -13.82 37.15 9.05
N LYS A 541 -12.78 37.29 8.23
CA LYS A 541 -11.38 37.02 8.59
C LYS A 541 -10.59 38.28 8.94
N ASN A 542 -11.26 39.43 9.17
CA ASN A 542 -10.64 40.74 9.38
C ASN A 542 -9.70 41.17 8.21
N GLN A 543 -9.99 40.73 6.99
CA GLN A 543 -9.28 41.08 5.78
C GLN A 543 -10.16 41.95 4.91
N LYS A 544 -9.61 43.02 4.33
CA LYS A 544 -10.33 43.90 3.42
C LYS A 544 -10.01 43.52 1.98
N LEU A 545 -11.02 43.13 1.23
CA LEU A 545 -10.88 42.89 -0.22
C LEU A 545 -11.09 44.20 -0.96
N GLU A 546 -10.03 44.77 -1.55
CA GLU A 546 -10.09 45.90 -2.46
C GLU A 546 -9.88 45.38 -3.90
N ILE A 547 -10.82 45.70 -4.78
CA ILE A 547 -10.74 45.32 -6.19
C ILE A 547 -10.54 46.63 -6.97
N GLU A 548 -9.31 46.80 -7.47
CA GLU A 548 -9.01 47.94 -8.34
C GLU A 548 -9.11 47.50 -9.81
N PRO A 549 -10.01 48.07 -10.60
CA PRO A 549 -10.05 47.80 -12.02
C PRO A 549 -8.87 48.48 -12.70
N VAL A 550 -7.86 47.69 -13.07
CA VAL A 550 -6.75 48.20 -13.89
C VAL A 550 -7.19 48.18 -15.34
N SER A 551 -7.35 49.37 -15.91
CA SER A 551 -7.61 49.54 -17.34
C SER A 551 -6.30 49.27 -18.10
N TYR A 552 -6.22 48.15 -18.79
CA TYR A 552 -5.21 47.97 -19.83
C TYR A 552 -5.72 48.58 -21.12
N THR A 553 -5.16 49.72 -21.50
CA THR A 553 -5.25 50.29 -22.86
C THR A 553 -4.25 49.58 -23.76
#